data_3d1f968d3d1285d965b58828df3b8516
#
_entry.id   3d1f968d3d1285d965b58828df3b8516
#
_cell.length_a   1.000
_cell.length_b   1.000
_cell.length_c   1.000
_cell.angle_alpha   90.00
_cell.angle_beta   90.00
_cell.angle_gamma   90.00
#
_symmetry.space_group_name_H-M   'P 1'
#
loop_
_entity.id
_entity.type
_entity.pdbx_description
1 polymer ?
#
loop_
_entity_poly.entity_id
_entity_poly.type
_entity_poly.pdbx_seq_one_letter_code
_entity_poly.pdbx_strand_id
1 'polypeptide(L)'
;MTPFFLNSVLGGVLATLFMDVASMLVRVTGLTAGAPPSTIGKWFTYLFHGRLIHGDIMASPEIPIRMPLVGALHYGIGIALAGAFAALCSWQQPQRGAFAFAVGFGVLTTVLAWFLMFPAMGWGIAGTRGPAQLLLTRTSLVNHALYGLGLALWSAFLAPLLIRSKA
;
A
#
# COMPACT_ATOMS: atom_id res chain seq x y z
N MET A 1 -3.92 -19.07 16.78
CA MET A 1 -4.25 -17.82 16.02
C MET A 1 -5.25 -18.22 14.94
N THR A 2 -6.29 -17.41 14.71
CA THR A 2 -7.28 -17.70 13.67
C THR A 2 -6.69 -17.58 12.27
N PRO A 3 -7.16 -18.36 11.28
CA PRO A 3 -6.71 -18.23 9.88
C PRO A 3 -6.87 -16.81 9.35
N PHE A 4 -7.92 -16.09 9.76
CA PHE A 4 -8.12 -14.69 9.41
C PHE A 4 -6.96 -13.80 9.88
N PHE A 5 -6.56 -13.92 11.15
CA PHE A 5 -5.48 -13.13 11.72
C PHE A 5 -4.14 -13.40 11.01
N LEU A 6 -3.83 -14.68 10.74
CA LEU A 6 -2.61 -15.05 10.01
C LEU A 6 -2.61 -14.50 8.59
N ASN A 7 -3.73 -14.59 7.87
CA ASN A 7 -3.85 -14.02 6.53
C ASN A 7 -3.69 -12.49 6.53
N SER A 8 -4.26 -11.81 7.52
CA SER A 8 -4.13 -10.36 7.63
C SER A 8 -2.69 -9.93 7.91
N VAL A 9 -2.05 -10.53 8.93
CA VAL A 9 -0.73 -10.10 9.37
C VAL A 9 0.36 -10.57 8.40
N LEU A 10 0.47 -11.89 8.16
CA LEU A 10 1.52 -12.43 7.31
C LEU A 10 1.31 -12.05 5.84
N GLY A 11 0.06 -12.13 5.36
CA GLY A 11 -0.28 -11.73 4.01
C GLY A 11 0.00 -10.25 3.77
N GLY A 12 -0.37 -9.38 4.72
CA GLY A 12 -0.11 -7.95 4.64
C GLY A 12 1.37 -7.60 4.66
N VAL A 13 2.14 -8.18 5.58
CA VAL A 13 3.59 -7.95 5.66
C VAL A 13 4.28 -8.43 4.38
N LEU A 14 3.99 -9.65 3.92
CA LEU A 14 4.66 -10.21 2.74
C LEU A 14 4.23 -9.53 1.45
N ALA A 15 2.96 -9.14 1.31
CA ALA A 15 2.50 -8.38 0.15
C ALA A 15 3.14 -6.97 0.09
N THR A 16 3.28 -6.31 1.25
CA THR A 16 3.95 -5.01 1.33
C THR A 16 5.45 -5.13 1.00
N LEU A 17 6.12 -6.13 1.56
CA LEU A 17 7.54 -6.39 1.26
C LEU A 17 7.75 -6.71 -0.22
N PHE A 18 6.88 -7.55 -0.79
CA PHE A 18 6.91 -7.84 -2.22
C PHE A 18 6.74 -6.58 -3.07
N MET A 19 5.75 -5.74 -2.73
CA MET A 19 5.54 -4.45 -3.38
C MET A 19 6.79 -3.57 -3.29
N ASP A 20 7.40 -3.44 -2.12
CA ASP A 20 8.58 -2.60 -1.90
C ASP A 20 9.75 -3.05 -2.79
N VAL A 21 10.08 -4.35 -2.76
CA VAL A 21 11.16 -4.93 -3.57
C VAL A 21 10.87 -4.81 -5.08
N ALA A 22 9.66 -5.18 -5.49
CA ALA A 22 9.28 -5.13 -6.91
C ALA A 22 9.23 -3.68 -7.43
N SER A 23 8.76 -2.73 -6.63
CA SER A 23 8.74 -1.31 -7.01
C SER A 23 10.15 -0.74 -7.20
N MET A 24 11.14 -1.18 -6.42
CA MET A 24 12.55 -0.81 -6.65
C MET A 24 13.02 -1.26 -8.03
N LEU A 25 12.67 -2.48 -8.45
CA LEU A 25 13.02 -3.01 -9.78
C LEU A 25 12.31 -2.23 -10.89
N VAL A 26 11.02 -1.92 -10.72
CA VAL A 26 10.26 -1.13 -11.71
C VAL A 26 10.83 0.30 -11.84
N ARG A 27 11.33 0.90 -10.76
CA ARG A 27 11.96 2.24 -10.81
C ARG A 27 13.20 2.29 -11.71
N VAL A 28 13.98 1.20 -11.79
CA VAL A 28 15.15 1.13 -12.67
C VAL A 28 14.76 1.27 -14.14
N THR A 29 13.53 0.91 -14.52
CA THR A 29 13.02 1.07 -15.89
C THR A 29 12.58 2.50 -16.23
N GLY A 30 12.55 3.42 -15.27
CA GLY A 30 12.03 4.79 -15.45
C GLY A 30 10.49 4.86 -15.53
N LEU A 31 9.77 3.74 -15.43
CA LEU A 31 8.32 3.71 -15.48
C LEU A 31 7.69 4.36 -14.25
N THR A 32 8.35 4.27 -13.12
CA THR A 32 7.93 4.88 -11.86
C THR A 32 9.08 5.68 -11.26
N ALA A 33 8.80 6.89 -10.85
CA ALA A 33 9.70 7.68 -10.02
C ALA A 33 8.81 8.40 -9.00
N GLY A 34 8.35 7.68 -8.02
CA GLY A 34 7.37 8.18 -7.05
C GLY A 34 7.81 9.45 -6.33
N ALA A 35 6.90 10.00 -5.55
CA ALA A 35 7.27 10.99 -4.54
C ALA A 35 8.49 10.46 -3.79
N PRO A 36 9.50 11.28 -3.51
CA PRO A 36 10.63 10.85 -2.72
C PRO A 36 10.13 10.16 -1.45
N PRO A 37 10.67 8.99 -1.06
CA PRO A 37 10.25 8.34 0.19
C PRO A 37 10.30 9.28 1.39
N SER A 38 11.18 10.27 1.36
CA SER A 38 11.25 11.37 2.32
C SER A 38 9.97 12.19 2.40
N THR A 39 9.27 12.44 1.29
CA THR A 39 8.03 13.23 1.29
C THR A 39 6.88 12.48 1.95
N ILE A 40 6.72 11.20 1.65
CA ILE A 40 5.73 10.35 2.30
C ILE A 40 6.07 10.19 3.79
N GLY A 41 7.35 9.96 4.10
CA GLY A 41 7.84 9.89 5.46
C GLY A 41 7.61 11.18 6.25
N LYS A 42 7.79 12.35 5.62
CA LYS A 42 7.48 13.66 6.18
C LYS A 42 5.99 13.77 6.53
N TRP A 43 5.10 13.39 5.60
CA TRP A 43 3.65 13.42 5.84
C TRP A 43 3.27 12.45 6.97
N PHE A 44 3.75 11.23 6.98
CA PHE A 44 3.53 10.27 8.07
C PHE A 44 4.03 10.81 9.42
N THR A 45 5.19 11.48 9.43
CA THR A 45 5.69 12.09 10.66
C THR A 45 4.77 13.21 11.15
N TYR A 46 4.23 14.03 10.25
CA TYR A 46 3.26 15.06 10.60
C TYR A 46 1.95 14.50 11.16
N LEU A 47 1.51 13.30 10.73
CA LEU A 47 0.35 12.63 11.33
C LEU A 47 0.53 12.41 12.83
N PHE A 48 1.73 12.00 13.27
CA PHE A 48 2.02 11.83 14.71
C PHE A 48 2.05 13.15 15.49
N HIS A 49 2.16 14.27 14.80
CA HIS A 49 2.04 15.61 15.38
C HIS A 49 0.63 16.20 15.24
N GLY A 50 -0.36 15.36 14.89
CA GLY A 50 -1.76 15.76 14.75
C GLY A 50 -2.05 16.59 13.50
N ARG A 51 -1.12 16.70 12.55
CA ARG A 51 -1.29 17.47 11.32
C ARG A 51 -1.47 16.55 10.11
N LEU A 52 -2.72 16.35 9.71
CA LEU A 52 -3.11 15.50 8.59
C LEU A 52 -3.07 16.25 7.26
N ILE A 53 -3.57 17.50 7.23
CA ILE A 53 -3.81 18.26 6.01
C ILE A 53 -2.76 19.35 5.85
N HIS A 54 -2.22 19.47 4.63
CA HIS A 54 -1.23 20.46 4.25
C HIS A 54 -1.72 21.24 3.02
N GLY A 55 -1.36 22.52 2.93
CA GLY A 55 -1.54 23.29 1.70
C GLY A 55 -0.61 22.78 0.59
N ASP A 56 0.64 22.48 0.96
CA ASP A 56 1.63 21.73 0.20
C ASP A 56 2.62 21.11 1.19
N ILE A 57 2.75 19.79 1.17
CA ILE A 57 3.69 19.06 2.03
C ILE A 57 5.15 19.42 1.70
N MET A 58 5.44 19.75 0.44
CA MET A 58 6.78 20.13 0.01
C MET A 58 7.21 21.49 0.60
N ALA A 59 6.26 22.41 0.71
CA ALA A 59 6.48 23.74 1.32
C ALA A 59 6.37 23.73 2.85
N SER A 60 5.92 22.62 3.46
CA SER A 60 5.82 22.51 4.91
C SER A 60 7.21 22.51 5.55
N PRO A 61 7.39 23.05 6.78
CA PRO A 61 8.67 23.03 7.48
C PRO A 61 9.30 21.64 7.54
N GLU A 62 10.63 21.59 7.56
CA GLU A 62 11.33 20.32 7.75
C GLU A 62 11.17 19.82 9.19
N ILE A 63 10.90 18.52 9.33
CA ILE A 63 10.83 17.83 10.62
C ILE A 63 11.66 16.56 10.57
N PRO A 64 12.29 16.14 11.68
CA PRO A 64 13.04 14.89 11.73
C PRO A 64 12.15 13.70 11.42
N ILE A 65 12.42 13.00 10.31
CA ILE A 65 11.63 11.83 9.90
C ILE A 65 11.97 10.64 10.80
N ARG A 66 10.96 10.11 11.46
CA ARG A 66 11.10 8.93 12.34
C ARG A 66 10.87 7.65 11.53
N MET A 67 11.90 7.17 10.85
CA MET A 67 11.81 6.00 9.96
C MET A 67 11.14 4.76 10.58
N PRO A 68 11.36 4.38 11.86
CA PRO A 68 10.62 3.25 12.45
C PRO A 68 9.11 3.46 12.49
N LEU A 69 8.64 4.69 12.76
CA LEU A 69 7.21 5.02 12.75
C LEU A 69 6.64 5.02 11.33
N VAL A 70 7.40 5.53 10.36
CA VAL A 70 7.02 5.50 8.94
C VAL A 70 6.86 4.05 8.47
N GLY A 71 7.83 3.18 8.80
CA GLY A 71 7.75 1.76 8.52
C GLY A 71 6.54 1.10 9.20
N ALA A 72 6.31 1.37 10.49
CA ALA A 72 5.17 0.82 11.23
C ALA A 72 3.83 1.21 10.59
N LEU A 73 3.67 2.48 10.17
CA LEU A 73 2.47 2.91 9.44
C LEU A 73 2.33 2.24 8.08
N HIS A 74 3.42 2.19 7.31
CA HIS A 74 3.43 1.60 5.98
C HIS A 74 2.99 0.13 6.01
N TYR A 75 3.65 -0.68 6.85
CA TYR A 75 3.27 -2.09 7.04
C TYR A 75 1.93 -2.25 7.75
N GLY A 76 1.59 -1.37 8.69
CA GLY A 76 0.28 -1.35 9.35
C GLY A 76 -0.87 -1.14 8.36
N ILE A 77 -0.73 -0.24 7.40
CA ILE A 77 -1.68 -0.04 6.30
C ILE A 77 -1.78 -1.32 5.46
N GLY A 78 -0.64 -1.92 5.10
CA GLY A 78 -0.62 -3.18 4.37
C GLY A 78 -1.36 -4.31 5.10
N ILE A 79 -1.15 -4.45 6.41
CA ILE A 79 -1.87 -5.43 7.25
C ILE A 79 -3.37 -5.15 7.27
N ALA A 80 -3.78 -3.88 7.43
CA ALA A 80 -5.19 -3.49 7.42
C ALA A 80 -5.87 -3.81 6.09
N LEU A 81 -5.20 -3.51 4.97
CA LEU A 81 -5.69 -3.84 3.64
C LEU A 81 -5.77 -5.36 3.40
N ALA A 82 -4.79 -6.14 3.87
CA ALA A 82 -4.84 -7.59 3.80
C ALA A 82 -5.99 -8.16 4.66
N GLY A 83 -6.27 -7.55 5.81
CA GLY A 83 -7.44 -7.88 6.62
C GLY A 83 -8.75 -7.62 5.88
N ALA A 84 -8.87 -6.47 5.22
CA ALA A 84 -10.04 -6.16 4.38
C ALA A 84 -10.17 -7.16 3.22
N PHE A 85 -9.06 -7.49 2.56
CA PHE A 85 -9.04 -8.52 1.50
C PHE A 85 -9.46 -9.89 2.03
N ALA A 86 -8.93 -10.33 3.18
CA ALA A 86 -9.30 -11.60 3.80
C ALA A 86 -10.78 -11.65 4.20
N ALA A 87 -11.34 -10.54 4.69
CA ALA A 87 -12.78 -10.42 4.98
C ALA A 87 -13.60 -10.54 3.70
N LEU A 88 -13.22 -9.85 2.62
CA LEU A 88 -13.89 -9.95 1.33
C LEU A 88 -13.81 -11.37 0.76
N CYS A 89 -12.67 -12.06 0.86
CA CYS A 89 -12.52 -13.45 0.43
C CYS A 89 -13.41 -14.39 1.23
N SER A 90 -13.55 -14.20 2.53
CA SER A 90 -14.42 -15.03 3.37
C SER A 90 -15.90 -14.88 2.99
N TRP A 91 -16.29 -13.71 2.53
CA TRP A 91 -17.67 -13.40 2.11
C TRP A 91 -17.96 -13.83 0.67
N GLN A 92 -17.07 -13.52 -0.28
CA GLN A 92 -17.24 -13.77 -1.72
C GLN A 92 -16.84 -15.19 -2.15
N GLN A 93 -16.00 -15.88 -1.37
CA GLN A 93 -15.43 -17.20 -1.68
C GLN A 93 -14.96 -17.35 -3.14
N PRO A 94 -14.07 -16.48 -3.63
CA PRO A 94 -13.67 -16.50 -5.03
C PRO A 94 -12.86 -17.76 -5.35
N GLN A 95 -13.54 -18.79 -5.86
CA GLN A 95 -12.91 -20.09 -6.23
C GLN A 95 -12.21 -19.99 -7.58
N ARG A 96 -12.77 -19.24 -8.52
CA ARG A 96 -12.20 -19.00 -9.86
C ARG A 96 -11.83 -17.53 -9.98
N GLY A 97 -10.62 -17.22 -10.45
CA GLY A 97 -10.17 -15.84 -10.59
C GLY A 97 -9.63 -15.20 -9.30
N ALA A 98 -9.36 -15.98 -8.24
CA ALA A 98 -8.83 -15.45 -6.98
C ALA A 98 -7.57 -14.59 -7.18
N PHE A 99 -6.74 -14.93 -8.15
CA PHE A 99 -5.55 -14.16 -8.51
C PHE A 99 -5.93 -12.77 -9.09
N ALA A 100 -6.82 -12.75 -10.09
CA ALA A 100 -7.30 -11.50 -10.69
C ALA A 100 -8.07 -10.64 -9.67
N PHE A 101 -8.83 -11.28 -8.77
CA PHE A 101 -9.53 -10.60 -7.69
C PHE A 101 -8.56 -9.90 -6.72
N ALA A 102 -7.45 -10.56 -6.33
CA ALA A 102 -6.45 -9.96 -5.46
C ALA A 102 -5.71 -8.80 -6.13
N VAL A 103 -5.34 -8.94 -7.40
CA VAL A 103 -4.71 -7.84 -8.16
C VAL A 103 -5.71 -6.69 -8.33
N GLY A 104 -6.96 -6.97 -8.69
CA GLY A 104 -8.03 -5.98 -8.80
C GLY A 104 -8.30 -5.25 -7.48
N PHE A 105 -8.30 -5.97 -6.36
CA PHE A 105 -8.38 -5.37 -5.03
C PHE A 105 -7.22 -4.41 -4.79
N GLY A 106 -5.98 -4.84 -5.06
CA GLY A 106 -4.80 -3.98 -4.94
C GLY A 106 -4.97 -2.70 -5.77
N VAL A 107 -5.30 -2.83 -7.05
CA VAL A 107 -5.58 -1.67 -7.94
C VAL A 107 -6.66 -0.76 -7.36
N LEU A 108 -7.75 -1.32 -6.85
CA LEU A 108 -8.84 -0.53 -6.25
C LEU A 108 -8.37 0.28 -5.05
N THR A 109 -7.45 -0.24 -4.24
CA THR A 109 -6.92 0.49 -3.07
C THR A 109 -6.12 1.74 -3.44
N THR A 110 -5.77 1.94 -4.73
CA THR A 110 -5.19 3.21 -5.24
C THR A 110 -6.10 4.41 -4.94
N VAL A 111 -7.40 4.19 -4.83
CA VAL A 111 -8.39 5.20 -4.44
C VAL A 111 -8.01 5.88 -3.12
N LEU A 112 -7.44 5.16 -2.18
CA LEU A 112 -6.98 5.72 -0.90
C LEU A 112 -5.83 6.73 -1.09
N ALA A 113 -4.89 6.43 -1.97
CA ALA A 113 -3.82 7.37 -2.29
C ALA A 113 -4.36 8.61 -3.03
N TRP A 114 -5.23 8.41 -4.01
CA TRP A 114 -5.71 9.48 -4.88
C TRP A 114 -6.71 10.41 -4.23
N PHE A 115 -7.57 9.90 -3.35
CA PHE A 115 -8.68 10.67 -2.75
C PHE A 115 -8.47 11.02 -1.28
N LEU A 116 -7.51 10.38 -0.59
CA LEU A 116 -7.19 10.71 0.80
C LEU A 116 -5.76 11.27 0.93
N MET A 117 -4.74 10.48 0.56
CA MET A 117 -3.35 10.86 0.81
C MET A 117 -2.93 12.09 -0.01
N PHE A 118 -3.11 12.10 -1.34
CA PHE A 118 -2.69 13.23 -2.18
C PHE A 118 -3.42 14.53 -1.82
N PRO A 119 -4.76 14.56 -1.62
CA PRO A 119 -5.43 15.76 -1.12
C PRO A 119 -4.92 16.21 0.26
N ALA A 120 -4.67 15.28 1.19
CA ALA A 120 -4.14 15.59 2.50
C ALA A 120 -2.72 16.19 2.44
N MET A 121 -1.91 15.79 1.47
CA MET A 121 -0.59 16.36 1.18
C MET A 121 -0.65 17.74 0.48
N GLY A 122 -1.85 18.20 0.07
CA GLY A 122 -2.03 19.44 -0.70
C GLY A 122 -1.91 19.26 -2.22
N TRP A 123 -1.76 18.02 -2.69
CA TRP A 123 -1.56 17.73 -4.11
C TRP A 123 -2.85 17.55 -4.92
N GLY A 124 -4.01 17.72 -4.28
CA GLY A 124 -5.30 17.55 -4.93
C GLY A 124 -5.65 16.10 -5.26
N ILE A 125 -6.87 15.90 -5.77
CA ILE A 125 -7.35 14.57 -6.19
C ILE A 125 -6.44 14.02 -7.28
N ALA A 126 -6.04 12.77 -7.15
CA ALA A 126 -5.15 12.08 -8.08
C ALA A 126 -3.84 12.86 -8.36
N GLY A 127 -3.38 13.69 -7.43
CA GLY A 127 -2.13 14.42 -7.57
C GLY A 127 -2.17 15.59 -8.56
N THR A 128 -3.36 16.12 -8.90
CA THR A 128 -3.55 17.18 -9.91
C THR A 128 -2.80 18.47 -9.64
N ARG A 129 -2.39 18.71 -8.40
CA ARG A 129 -1.59 19.86 -7.98
C ARG A 129 -0.20 19.47 -7.50
N GLY A 130 0.12 18.18 -7.56
CA GLY A 130 1.41 17.65 -7.12
C GLY A 130 2.50 17.77 -8.17
N PRO A 131 3.76 17.57 -7.78
CA PRO A 131 4.86 17.53 -8.73
C PRO A 131 4.71 16.32 -9.66
N ALA A 132 4.77 16.55 -10.99
CA ALA A 132 4.71 15.48 -11.99
C ALA A 132 3.50 14.53 -11.82
N GLN A 133 2.28 15.06 -11.89
CA GLN A 133 1.01 14.35 -11.69
C GLN A 133 0.97 12.95 -12.34
N LEU A 134 1.26 12.85 -13.64
CA LEU A 134 1.21 11.58 -14.37
C LEU A 134 2.12 10.52 -13.75
N LEU A 135 3.28 10.95 -13.25
CA LEU A 135 4.25 10.08 -12.63
C LEU A 135 3.79 9.62 -11.24
N LEU A 136 3.18 10.52 -10.46
CA LEU A 136 2.60 10.20 -9.15
C LEU A 136 1.47 9.19 -9.27
N THR A 137 0.52 9.42 -10.18
CA THR A 137 -0.63 8.54 -10.39
C THR A 137 -0.19 7.17 -10.92
N ARG A 138 0.72 7.14 -11.89
CA ARG A 138 1.28 5.89 -12.43
C ARG A 138 2.04 5.10 -11.35
N THR A 139 2.88 5.76 -10.58
CA THR A 139 3.63 5.12 -9.48
C THR A 139 2.68 4.53 -8.44
N SER A 140 1.67 5.30 -8.03
CA SER A 140 0.65 4.84 -7.10
C SER A 140 -0.07 3.60 -7.65
N LEU A 141 -0.53 3.65 -8.90
CA LEU A 141 -1.21 2.53 -9.55
C LEU A 141 -0.34 1.27 -9.61
N VAL A 142 0.92 1.41 -10.04
CA VAL A 142 1.86 0.29 -10.12
C VAL A 142 2.12 -0.31 -8.74
N ASN A 143 2.39 0.51 -7.72
CA ASN A 143 2.64 0.02 -6.37
C ASN A 143 1.44 -0.75 -5.81
N HIS A 144 0.24 -0.22 -5.96
CA HIS A 144 -0.97 -0.90 -5.51
C HIS A 144 -1.26 -2.19 -6.30
N ALA A 145 -0.97 -2.22 -7.61
CA ALA A 145 -1.06 -3.44 -8.40
C ALA A 145 -0.03 -4.50 -7.93
N LEU A 146 1.20 -4.09 -7.63
CA LEU A 146 2.23 -4.95 -7.05
C LEU A 146 1.84 -5.47 -5.66
N TYR A 147 1.23 -4.64 -4.83
CA TYR A 147 0.68 -5.08 -3.56
C TYR A 147 -0.41 -6.16 -3.75
N GLY A 148 -1.34 -5.93 -4.69
CA GLY A 148 -2.36 -6.92 -5.05
C GLY A 148 -1.76 -8.23 -5.60
N LEU A 149 -0.69 -8.13 -6.38
CA LEU A 149 0.07 -9.30 -6.84
C LEU A 149 0.70 -10.06 -5.66
N GLY A 150 1.28 -9.35 -4.70
CA GLY A 150 1.80 -9.95 -3.46
C GLY A 150 0.71 -10.70 -2.67
N LEU A 151 -0.50 -10.12 -2.54
CA LEU A 151 -1.66 -10.79 -1.94
C LEU A 151 -2.08 -12.04 -2.73
N ALA A 152 -2.04 -11.97 -4.06
CA ALA A 152 -2.35 -13.12 -4.92
C ALA A 152 -1.37 -14.27 -4.71
N LEU A 153 -0.07 -13.97 -4.68
CA LEU A 153 0.99 -14.95 -4.42
C LEU A 153 0.88 -15.54 -3.02
N TRP A 154 0.62 -14.70 -2.01
CA TRP A 154 0.34 -15.17 -0.65
C TRP A 154 -0.81 -16.18 -0.64
N SER A 155 -1.95 -15.79 -1.20
CA SER A 155 -3.18 -16.59 -1.14
C SER A 155 -3.07 -17.89 -1.93
N ALA A 156 -2.37 -17.87 -3.08
CA ALA A 156 -2.24 -19.04 -3.95
C ALA A 156 -1.21 -20.07 -3.44
N PHE A 157 -0.09 -19.60 -2.89
CA PHE A 157 1.05 -20.48 -2.63
C PHE A 157 1.40 -20.61 -1.14
N LEU A 158 1.46 -19.51 -0.39
CA LEU A 158 1.99 -19.53 0.97
C LEU A 158 0.92 -19.82 2.02
N ALA A 159 -0.27 -19.23 1.90
CA ALA A 159 -1.36 -19.46 2.85
C ALA A 159 -1.79 -20.93 2.94
N PRO A 160 -1.93 -21.68 1.83
CA PRO A 160 -2.26 -23.11 1.90
C PRO A 160 -1.22 -23.94 2.64
N LEU A 161 0.07 -23.61 2.49
CA LEU A 161 1.17 -24.32 3.14
C LEU A 161 1.25 -24.06 4.64
N LEU A 162 1.01 -22.80 5.06
CA LEU A 162 1.24 -22.38 6.44
C LEU A 162 0.00 -22.49 7.32
N ILE A 163 -1.20 -22.38 6.74
CA ILE A 163 -2.45 -22.30 7.50
C ILE A 163 -3.17 -23.66 7.52
N ARG A 164 -3.13 -24.43 6.41
CA ARG A 164 -3.79 -25.76 6.33
C ARG A 164 -3.03 -26.87 7.05
N SER A 165 -1.75 -26.72 7.35
CA SER A 165 -0.96 -27.74 8.04
C SER A 165 -1.32 -27.91 9.52
N LYS A 166 -2.29 -27.15 10.05
CA LYS A 166 -2.73 -27.17 11.46
C LYS A 166 -4.17 -27.63 11.65
N ALA A 167 -4.83 -28.11 10.63
CA ALA A 167 -6.15 -28.76 10.69
C ALA A 167 -6.01 -30.28 10.50
#